data_92d15fb887064fadf66afb3a62e7f98d
#
_entry.id   92d15fb887064fadf66afb3a62e7f98d
#
_cell.length_a   1.000
_cell.length_b   1.000
_cell.length_c   1.000
_cell.angle_alpha   90.00
_cell.angle_beta   90.00
_cell.angle_gamma   90.00
#
_symmetry.space_group_name_H-M   'P 1'
#
loop_
_entity.id
_entity.type
_entity.pdbx_description
1 polymer ?
#
loop_
_entity_poly.entity_id
_entity_poly.type
_entity_poly.pdbx_seq_one_letter_code
_entity_poly.pdbx_strand_id
1 'polypeptide(L)'
;MFQINFRQTFLLLGMLALVASCDTLELPEAGSIPDETPPSAGFSASPSESDFLQYNFSNESISATDFAWDFGDGTTSTDRDPVHVYEEVGTYTVMLTASDKLNASDQTTREIVVEEPMSAFVPEILNPGFDVEGDDSFRDNWRNGDLGGVIQITSSPVYEGEKAAKLPSAGDRIGYQLISVEPDTDYSIRFFYTLKTDPVGSITVSVLAGEVNNPDGIADATIASFTGEDQSSASTFTQGTLEFNSGSNSTIAIYFTNTAVEARIDSFTIEVL
;
A
#
# COMPACT_ATOMS: atom_id res chain seq x y z
N MET A 1 -73.29 88.29 4.19
CA MET A 1 -72.00 88.06 3.55
C MET A 1 -71.25 87.06 4.46
N PHE A 2 -71.42 85.73 4.26
CA PHE A 2 -70.75 84.69 4.96
C PHE A 2 -70.30 83.63 3.91
N GLN A 3 -69.05 83.58 3.64
CA GLN A 3 -68.42 82.51 2.80
C GLN A 3 -68.19 81.31 3.67
N ILE A 4 -68.82 80.18 3.37
CA ILE A 4 -68.58 78.90 3.96
C ILE A 4 -67.46 78.25 3.14
N ASN A 5 -66.31 78.00 3.79
CA ASN A 5 -65.14 77.39 3.22
C ASN A 5 -65.39 75.90 2.95
N PHE A 6 -65.45 75.50 1.70
CA PHE A 6 -65.70 74.15 1.17
C PHE A 6 -64.50 73.22 1.26
N ARG A 7 -63.46 73.56 2.04
CA ARG A 7 -62.22 72.81 2.08
C ARG A 7 -62.07 71.82 3.25
N GLN A 8 -62.99 71.80 4.22
CA GLN A 8 -62.86 70.92 5.38
C GLN A 8 -63.70 69.65 5.35
N THR A 9 -64.59 69.49 4.41
CA THR A 9 -65.51 68.34 4.33
C THR A 9 -64.93 67.20 3.46
N PHE A 10 -63.89 67.45 2.69
CA PHE A 10 -63.26 66.41 1.87
C PHE A 10 -62.11 65.63 2.62
N LEU A 11 -61.67 66.11 3.78
CA LEU A 11 -60.59 65.45 4.51
C LEU A 11 -61.13 64.42 5.51
N LEU A 12 -62.39 64.37 5.83
CA LEU A 12 -62.97 63.36 6.74
C LEU A 12 -63.54 62.15 6.02
N LEU A 13 -63.75 62.19 4.70
CA LEU A 13 -64.21 61.03 3.94
C LEU A 13 -63.09 60.20 3.34
N GLY A 14 -61.86 60.78 3.35
CA GLY A 14 -60.64 60.04 2.88
C GLY A 14 -60.00 59.18 3.92
N MET A 15 -60.36 59.31 5.20
CA MET A 15 -59.72 58.58 6.30
C MET A 15 -60.50 57.35 6.79
N LEU A 16 -61.69 57.12 6.25
CA LEU A 16 -62.49 55.94 6.63
C LEU A 16 -62.47 54.83 5.61
N ALA A 17 -61.72 54.99 4.48
CA ALA A 17 -61.56 53.97 3.47
C ALA A 17 -60.21 53.18 3.60
N LEU A 18 -59.37 53.41 4.64
CA LEU A 18 -58.07 52.78 4.82
C LEU A 18 -58.04 51.72 5.93
N VAL A 19 -59.21 51.31 6.48
CA VAL A 19 -59.27 50.32 7.57
C VAL A 19 -59.99 49.02 7.18
N ALA A 20 -60.25 48.78 5.89
CA ALA A 20 -61.00 47.62 5.46
C ALA A 20 -60.20 46.75 4.41
N SER A 21 -58.85 46.73 4.46
CA SER A 21 -58.09 45.78 3.71
C SER A 21 -57.02 45.18 4.65
N CYS A 22 -57.47 44.53 5.74
CA CYS A 22 -56.76 43.38 6.26
C CYS A 22 -57.27 42.21 5.40
N ASP A 23 -56.76 42.10 4.20
CA ASP A 23 -56.71 40.81 3.57
C ASP A 23 -55.92 39.94 4.54
N THR A 24 -56.56 38.96 5.19
CA THR A 24 -55.92 37.88 5.85
C THR A 24 -55.01 37.28 4.81
N LEU A 25 -53.69 37.42 4.99
CA LEU A 25 -52.70 36.70 4.21
C LEU A 25 -52.96 35.22 4.53
N GLU A 26 -53.85 34.59 3.78
CA GLU A 26 -53.97 33.13 3.83
C GLU A 26 -52.67 32.59 3.27
N LEU A 27 -51.87 32.05 4.18
CA LEU A 27 -50.69 31.27 3.75
C LEU A 27 -51.21 30.12 2.88
N PRO A 28 -50.58 29.85 1.76
CA PRO A 28 -50.94 28.68 0.93
C PRO A 28 -50.94 27.43 1.79
N GLU A 29 -51.89 26.52 1.53
CA GLU A 29 -51.91 25.21 2.21
C GLU A 29 -50.56 24.49 2.01
N ALA A 30 -50.14 23.75 3.03
CA ALA A 30 -48.92 22.96 2.95
C ALA A 30 -48.99 22.04 1.71
N GLY A 31 -47.99 22.10 0.84
CA GLY A 31 -47.94 21.35 -0.42
C GLY A 31 -48.64 22.00 -1.61
N SER A 32 -49.24 23.22 -1.46
CA SER A 32 -49.87 23.96 -2.57
C SER A 32 -48.88 24.75 -3.44
N ILE A 33 -47.65 24.97 -2.94
CA ILE A 33 -46.54 25.56 -3.70
C ILE A 33 -45.65 24.41 -4.14
N PRO A 34 -45.31 24.30 -5.45
CA PRO A 34 -44.34 23.29 -5.90
C PRO A 34 -43.02 23.46 -5.16
N ASP A 35 -42.41 22.33 -4.74
CA ASP A 35 -41.06 22.34 -4.22
C ASP A 35 -40.10 22.65 -5.37
N GLU A 36 -39.48 23.82 -5.32
CA GLU A 36 -38.52 24.28 -6.34
C GLU A 36 -37.10 23.74 -6.08
N THR A 37 -36.87 23.10 -4.94
CA THR A 37 -35.56 22.55 -4.54
C THR A 37 -35.69 21.14 -3.97
N PRO A 38 -36.19 20.18 -4.76
CA PRO A 38 -36.31 18.80 -4.27
C PRO A 38 -34.96 18.22 -3.84
N PRO A 39 -34.94 17.23 -2.96
CA PRO A 39 -33.74 16.54 -2.58
C PRO A 39 -32.99 15.99 -3.79
N SER A 40 -31.65 16.01 -3.72
CA SER A 40 -30.77 15.27 -4.63
C SER A 40 -29.80 14.46 -3.80
N ALA A 41 -29.88 13.12 -3.92
CA ALA A 41 -29.07 12.20 -3.16
C ALA A 41 -27.65 12.09 -3.73
N GLY A 42 -26.66 12.14 -2.87
CA GLY A 42 -25.25 11.98 -3.22
C GLY A 42 -24.45 11.51 -2.02
N PHE A 43 -23.44 10.67 -2.24
CA PHE A 43 -22.50 10.27 -1.19
C PHE A 43 -21.15 9.86 -1.75
N SER A 44 -20.14 9.89 -0.89
CA SER A 44 -18.84 9.24 -1.07
C SER A 44 -18.61 8.21 0.03
N ALA A 45 -17.69 7.27 -0.24
CA ALA A 45 -17.29 6.25 0.72
C ALA A 45 -15.77 6.07 0.64
N SER A 46 -15.14 5.85 1.79
CA SER A 46 -13.71 5.56 1.90
C SER A 46 -13.46 4.45 2.91
N PRO A 47 -12.53 3.51 2.62
CA PRO A 47 -12.13 2.50 3.59
C PRO A 47 -11.40 3.14 4.79
N SER A 48 -11.44 2.49 5.94
CA SER A 48 -10.62 2.84 7.10
C SER A 48 -9.16 2.39 6.86
N GLU A 49 -8.20 3.19 7.32
CA GLU A 49 -6.78 2.82 7.26
C GLU A 49 -6.41 1.66 8.21
N SER A 50 -7.20 1.44 9.25
CA SER A 50 -6.91 0.44 10.29
C SER A 50 -7.71 -0.85 10.13
N ASP A 51 -8.78 -0.83 9.34
CA ASP A 51 -9.68 -1.98 9.14
C ASP A 51 -10.29 -1.93 7.74
N PHE A 52 -9.85 -2.81 6.85
CA PHE A 52 -10.30 -2.86 5.45
C PHE A 52 -11.79 -3.24 5.29
N LEU A 53 -12.40 -3.84 6.30
CA LEU A 53 -13.84 -4.13 6.33
C LEU A 53 -14.67 -2.92 6.73
N GLN A 54 -14.06 -1.89 7.34
CA GLN A 54 -14.75 -0.69 7.78
C GLN A 54 -14.72 0.40 6.71
N TYR A 55 -15.90 0.96 6.42
CA TYR A 55 -16.08 2.09 5.50
C TYR A 55 -16.73 3.27 6.20
N ASN A 56 -16.21 4.47 5.91
CA ASN A 56 -16.78 5.74 6.32
C ASN A 56 -17.57 6.32 5.15
N PHE A 57 -18.85 6.59 5.36
CA PHE A 57 -19.73 7.17 4.37
C PHE A 57 -19.94 8.65 4.67
N SER A 58 -19.75 9.49 3.66
CA SER A 58 -20.00 10.92 3.74
C SER A 58 -21.18 11.29 2.87
N ASN A 59 -22.20 11.86 3.47
CA ASN A 59 -23.40 12.32 2.79
C ASN A 59 -23.13 13.64 2.04
N GLU A 60 -23.38 13.64 0.76
CA GLU A 60 -23.22 14.78 -0.16
C GLU A 60 -24.58 15.25 -0.71
N SER A 61 -25.69 14.76 -0.13
CA SER A 61 -27.03 15.14 -0.57
C SER A 61 -27.33 16.62 -0.30
N ILE A 62 -28.06 17.21 -1.20
CA ILE A 62 -28.54 18.60 -1.09
C ILE A 62 -30.05 18.64 -0.93
N SER A 63 -30.58 19.69 -0.28
CA SER A 63 -32.00 19.92 -0.02
C SER A 63 -32.72 18.78 0.73
N ALA A 64 -32.00 17.94 1.49
CA ALA A 64 -32.51 16.82 2.26
C ALA A 64 -32.35 17.04 3.77
N THR A 65 -33.26 16.49 4.57
CA THR A 65 -33.21 16.53 6.05
C THR A 65 -33.13 15.14 6.68
N ASP A 66 -33.56 14.10 5.96
CA ASP A 66 -33.67 12.75 6.46
C ASP A 66 -32.95 11.79 5.48
N PHE A 67 -32.25 10.81 6.04
CA PHE A 67 -31.38 9.88 5.30
C PHE A 67 -31.71 8.45 5.67
N ALA A 68 -31.71 7.56 4.68
CA ALA A 68 -31.83 6.13 4.89
C ALA A 68 -30.82 5.41 4.00
N TRP A 69 -29.91 4.68 4.64
CA TRP A 69 -28.87 3.90 4.01
C TRP A 69 -29.24 2.42 4.01
N ASP A 70 -28.96 1.76 2.88
CA ASP A 70 -28.89 0.31 2.75
C ASP A 70 -27.48 -0.01 2.26
N PHE A 71 -26.73 -0.79 3.05
CA PHE A 71 -25.33 -1.09 2.74
C PHE A 71 -25.15 -2.27 1.79
N GLY A 72 -26.26 -2.91 1.37
CA GLY A 72 -26.25 -4.02 0.41
C GLY A 72 -25.89 -5.37 1.02
N ASP A 73 -25.70 -5.44 2.34
CA ASP A 73 -25.46 -6.66 3.13
C ASP A 73 -26.66 -7.04 4.01
N GLY A 74 -27.78 -6.32 3.87
CA GLY A 74 -28.99 -6.48 4.67
C GLY A 74 -29.02 -5.60 5.92
N THR A 75 -28.02 -4.79 6.16
CA THR A 75 -27.98 -3.80 7.25
C THR A 75 -28.31 -2.40 6.75
N THR A 76 -28.78 -1.53 7.65
CA THR A 76 -29.23 -0.18 7.32
C THR A 76 -28.79 0.83 8.37
N SER A 77 -28.75 2.13 8.02
CA SER A 77 -28.58 3.26 8.95
C SER A 77 -29.47 4.45 8.59
N THR A 78 -29.73 5.30 9.57
CA THR A 78 -30.38 6.60 9.38
C THR A 78 -29.46 7.77 9.77
N ASP A 79 -28.22 7.49 10.11
CA ASP A 79 -27.23 8.50 10.41
C ASP A 79 -26.92 9.34 9.17
N ARG A 80 -26.52 10.57 9.36
CA ARG A 80 -26.16 11.44 8.25
C ARG A 80 -24.87 10.95 7.55
N ASP A 81 -23.86 10.64 8.33
CA ASP A 81 -22.54 10.22 7.86
C ASP A 81 -22.17 8.93 8.62
N PRO A 82 -22.71 7.76 8.22
CA PRO A 82 -22.52 6.53 8.96
C PRO A 82 -21.13 5.93 8.75
N VAL A 83 -20.71 5.14 9.74
CA VAL A 83 -19.60 4.19 9.63
C VAL A 83 -20.20 2.79 9.61
N HIS A 84 -19.78 1.97 8.65
CA HIS A 84 -20.26 0.60 8.51
C HIS A 84 -19.09 -0.38 8.43
N VAL A 85 -19.26 -1.57 9.02
CA VAL A 85 -18.30 -2.66 8.98
C VAL A 85 -18.96 -3.84 8.29
N TYR A 86 -18.41 -4.24 7.14
CA TYR A 86 -18.84 -5.45 6.43
C TYR A 86 -18.30 -6.70 7.12
N GLU A 87 -19.05 -7.79 7.08
CA GLU A 87 -18.62 -9.06 7.70
C GLU A 87 -17.62 -9.83 6.83
N GLU A 88 -17.66 -9.65 5.50
CA GLU A 88 -16.84 -10.39 4.53
C GLU A 88 -16.38 -9.47 3.39
N VAL A 89 -15.35 -9.91 2.68
CA VAL A 89 -14.93 -9.30 1.41
C VAL A 89 -16.01 -9.53 0.35
N GLY A 90 -16.20 -8.56 -0.54
CA GLY A 90 -17.23 -8.67 -1.57
C GLY A 90 -17.53 -7.35 -2.27
N THR A 91 -18.47 -7.39 -3.19
CA THR A 91 -19.01 -6.19 -3.83
C THR A 91 -20.43 -5.94 -3.34
N TYR A 92 -20.63 -4.78 -2.72
CA TYR A 92 -21.89 -4.38 -2.12
C TYR A 92 -22.48 -3.20 -2.87
N THR A 93 -23.78 -3.25 -3.17
CA THR A 93 -24.50 -2.12 -3.77
C THR A 93 -25.12 -1.30 -2.65
N VAL A 94 -24.45 -0.20 -2.32
CA VAL A 94 -24.94 0.73 -1.30
C VAL A 94 -25.93 1.70 -1.90
N MET A 95 -27.07 1.90 -1.23
CA MET A 95 -28.11 2.85 -1.62
C MET A 95 -28.33 3.88 -0.52
N LEU A 96 -28.34 5.15 -0.91
CA LEU A 96 -28.79 6.28 -0.07
C LEU A 96 -30.10 6.80 -0.60
N THR A 97 -31.12 6.86 0.26
CA THR A 97 -32.35 7.61 0.06
C THR A 97 -32.26 8.90 0.89
N ALA A 98 -32.34 10.02 0.24
CA ALA A 98 -32.38 11.35 0.86
C ALA A 98 -33.78 11.95 0.70
N SER A 99 -34.40 12.42 1.79
CA SER A 99 -35.75 12.97 1.77
C SER A 99 -35.85 14.29 2.55
N ASP A 100 -36.88 15.06 2.29
CA ASP A 100 -37.20 16.29 2.98
C ASP A 100 -38.54 16.18 3.76
N LYS A 101 -38.89 17.25 4.46
CA LYS A 101 -40.12 17.33 5.23
C LYS A 101 -41.37 17.52 4.38
N LEU A 102 -41.23 17.76 3.08
CA LEU A 102 -42.32 17.85 2.12
C LEU A 102 -42.66 16.51 1.48
N ASN A 103 -41.99 15.42 1.92
CA ASN A 103 -42.06 14.06 1.39
C ASN A 103 -41.53 13.90 -0.05
N ALA A 104 -40.72 14.84 -0.52
CA ALA A 104 -39.91 14.61 -1.71
C ALA A 104 -38.71 13.78 -1.34
N SER A 105 -38.26 12.89 -2.24
CA SER A 105 -37.08 12.04 -2.03
C SER A 105 -36.37 11.79 -3.34
N ASP A 106 -35.08 11.53 -3.22
CA ASP A 106 -34.20 11.06 -4.27
C ASP A 106 -33.35 9.89 -3.78
N GLN A 107 -32.85 9.07 -4.71
CA GLN A 107 -32.05 7.91 -4.39
C GLN A 107 -30.80 7.85 -5.28
N THR A 108 -29.71 7.43 -4.69
CA THR A 108 -28.47 7.13 -5.42
C THR A 108 -27.90 5.80 -4.96
N THR A 109 -27.23 5.10 -5.89
CA THR A 109 -26.55 3.84 -5.59
C THR A 109 -25.11 3.89 -6.04
N ARG A 110 -24.24 3.17 -5.31
CA ARG A 110 -22.83 2.99 -5.68
C ARG A 110 -22.38 1.59 -5.28
N GLU A 111 -21.57 0.97 -6.13
CA GLU A 111 -20.88 -0.27 -5.78
C GLU A 111 -19.65 0.06 -4.92
N ILE A 112 -19.52 -0.66 -3.82
CA ILE A 112 -18.37 -0.64 -2.91
C ILE A 112 -17.71 -2.02 -2.99
N VAL A 113 -16.45 -2.05 -3.39
CA VAL A 113 -15.64 -3.27 -3.39
C VAL A 113 -14.87 -3.32 -2.09
N VAL A 114 -15.21 -4.29 -1.25
CA VAL A 114 -14.50 -4.59 0.00
C VAL A 114 -13.53 -5.72 -0.30
N GLU A 115 -12.25 -5.43 -0.24
CA GLU A 115 -11.19 -6.40 -0.52
C GLU A 115 -10.09 -6.30 0.54
N GLU A 116 -9.47 -7.46 0.83
CA GLU A 116 -8.32 -7.48 1.71
C GLU A 116 -7.15 -6.76 1.02
N PRO A 117 -6.51 -5.78 1.69
CA PRO A 117 -5.35 -5.13 1.09
C PRO A 117 -4.26 -6.17 0.87
N MET A 118 -3.75 -6.26 -0.34
CA MET A 118 -2.60 -7.10 -0.61
C MET A 118 -1.46 -6.65 0.30
N SER A 119 -0.99 -7.57 1.16
CA SER A 119 0.23 -7.30 1.92
C SER A 119 1.36 -7.06 0.92
N ALA A 120 2.09 -5.97 1.09
CA ALA A 120 3.25 -5.72 0.26
C ALA A 120 4.16 -6.94 0.32
N PHE A 121 4.51 -7.51 -0.83
CA PHE A 121 5.45 -8.62 -0.91
C PHE A 121 6.81 -8.17 -0.33
N VAL A 122 7.33 -8.96 0.60
CA VAL A 122 8.65 -8.72 1.19
C VAL A 122 9.54 -9.91 0.81
N PRO A 123 10.58 -9.70 -0.01
CA PRO A 123 11.50 -10.77 -0.33
C PRO A 123 12.27 -11.21 0.94
N GLU A 124 12.51 -12.52 1.09
CA GLU A 124 13.17 -13.06 2.26
C GLU A 124 14.45 -13.79 1.86
N ILE A 125 15.56 -13.43 2.51
CA ILE A 125 16.83 -14.19 2.48
C ILE A 125 16.89 -15.03 3.76
N LEU A 126 16.93 -16.34 3.60
CA LEU A 126 17.00 -17.27 4.74
C LEU A 126 18.43 -17.33 5.27
N ASN A 127 18.58 -17.29 6.60
CA ASN A 127 19.87 -17.32 7.28
C ASN A 127 20.90 -16.34 6.68
N PRO A 128 20.59 -15.04 6.61
CA PRO A 128 21.40 -14.05 5.89
C PRO A 128 22.77 -13.77 6.52
N GLY A 129 22.92 -14.03 7.82
CA GLY A 129 24.17 -13.91 8.60
C GLY A 129 24.84 -15.24 8.90
N PHE A 130 24.33 -16.34 8.36
CA PHE A 130 24.86 -17.70 8.60
C PHE A 130 24.83 -18.15 10.08
N ASP A 131 24.02 -17.53 10.92
CA ASP A 131 23.95 -17.77 12.37
C ASP A 131 22.92 -18.82 12.77
N VAL A 132 22.04 -19.24 11.85
CA VAL A 132 21.01 -20.24 12.11
C VAL A 132 21.55 -21.64 11.83
N GLU A 133 21.63 -22.47 12.87
CA GLU A 133 22.05 -23.87 12.76
C GLU A 133 20.88 -24.71 12.25
N GLY A 134 21.13 -25.49 11.21
CA GLY A 134 20.18 -26.41 10.61
C GLY A 134 20.78 -27.83 10.52
N ASP A 135 20.22 -28.69 9.66
CA ASP A 135 20.58 -30.08 9.51
C ASP A 135 22.01 -30.28 8.96
N ASP A 136 22.49 -29.36 8.11
CA ASP A 136 23.89 -29.33 7.63
C ASP A 136 24.64 -28.13 8.22
N SER A 137 24.60 -28.01 9.54
CA SER A 137 25.22 -26.90 10.25
C SER A 137 24.56 -25.58 9.85
N PHE A 138 25.30 -24.52 9.57
CA PHE A 138 24.81 -23.18 9.26
C PHE A 138 24.65 -22.91 7.75
N ARG A 139 24.67 -23.98 6.90
CA ARG A 139 24.76 -23.88 5.43
C ARG A 139 23.50 -24.24 4.66
N ASP A 140 22.47 -24.70 5.33
CA ASP A 140 21.31 -25.37 4.71
C ASP A 140 20.62 -24.54 3.61
N ASN A 141 20.57 -23.25 3.79
CA ASN A 141 19.93 -22.34 2.84
C ASN A 141 20.88 -21.79 1.76
N TRP A 142 22.19 -22.14 1.84
CA TRP A 142 23.21 -21.52 1.00
C TRP A 142 24.03 -22.54 0.19
N ARG A 143 23.31 -23.38 -0.54
CA ARG A 143 23.99 -24.41 -1.35
C ARG A 143 23.25 -24.77 -2.64
N ASN A 144 24.02 -25.14 -3.66
CA ASN A 144 23.60 -25.85 -4.84
C ASN A 144 24.74 -26.79 -5.27
N GLY A 145 24.53 -28.12 -5.07
CA GLY A 145 25.56 -29.12 -5.30
C GLY A 145 25.97 -29.30 -6.77
N ASP A 146 25.11 -28.83 -7.70
CA ASP A 146 25.38 -28.91 -9.13
C ASP A 146 26.32 -27.80 -9.62
N LEU A 147 26.42 -26.70 -8.84
CA LEU A 147 27.25 -25.55 -9.20
C LEU A 147 28.63 -25.54 -8.54
N GLY A 148 28.82 -26.25 -7.44
CA GLY A 148 30.11 -26.26 -6.75
C GLY A 148 30.07 -26.80 -5.33
N GLY A 149 31.19 -26.73 -4.67
CA GLY A 149 31.32 -27.11 -3.26
C GLY A 149 30.64 -26.09 -2.33
N VAL A 150 30.03 -26.58 -1.26
CA VAL A 150 29.34 -25.74 -0.27
C VAL A 150 30.32 -24.86 0.48
N ILE A 151 29.94 -23.62 0.81
CA ILE A 151 30.70 -22.71 1.69
C ILE A 151 31.17 -23.40 2.98
N GLN A 152 32.23 -22.88 3.54
CA GLN A 152 32.63 -23.17 4.93
C GLN A 152 32.02 -22.12 5.85
N ILE A 153 31.88 -22.46 7.12
CA ILE A 153 31.45 -21.50 8.16
C ILE A 153 32.66 -21.16 9.04
N THR A 154 32.77 -19.91 9.40
CA THR A 154 33.79 -19.39 10.32
C THR A 154 33.15 -18.59 11.45
N SER A 155 33.81 -18.54 12.58
CA SER A 155 33.41 -17.68 13.71
C SER A 155 34.38 -16.50 13.90
N SER A 156 35.32 -16.28 12.96
CA SER A 156 36.26 -15.15 13.03
C SER A 156 37.01 -14.95 11.71
N PRO A 157 37.08 -13.70 11.19
CA PRO A 157 36.21 -12.59 11.58
C PRO A 157 34.77 -12.77 11.09
N VAL A 158 33.84 -12.16 11.77
CA VAL A 158 32.42 -12.01 11.39
C VAL A 158 32.09 -10.54 11.34
N TYR A 159 31.11 -10.15 10.54
CA TYR A 159 30.62 -8.77 10.50
C TYR A 159 29.58 -8.53 11.60
N GLU A 160 28.60 -9.43 11.70
CA GLU A 160 27.56 -9.40 12.70
C GLU A 160 27.28 -10.84 13.19
N GLY A 161 26.67 -11.00 14.36
CA GLY A 161 26.38 -12.33 14.91
C GLY A 161 27.60 -13.12 15.34
N GLU A 162 27.55 -14.44 15.15
CA GLU A 162 28.58 -15.38 15.58
C GLU A 162 29.30 -16.12 14.44
N LYS A 163 28.71 -16.09 13.24
CA LYS A 163 29.19 -16.87 12.07
C LYS A 163 29.27 -15.97 10.83
N ALA A 164 30.02 -16.45 9.85
CA ALA A 164 30.08 -15.91 8.50
C ALA A 164 30.37 -17.01 7.51
N ALA A 165 29.99 -16.85 6.26
CA ALA A 165 30.41 -17.74 5.19
C ALA A 165 31.87 -17.50 4.85
N LYS A 166 32.60 -18.60 4.61
CA LYS A 166 34.00 -18.59 4.21
C LYS A 166 34.18 -19.35 2.90
N LEU A 167 34.88 -18.72 1.99
CA LEU A 167 35.28 -19.24 0.68
C LEU A 167 36.82 -19.41 0.70
N PRO A 168 37.37 -20.64 0.70
CA PRO A 168 38.81 -20.86 0.60
C PRO A 168 39.38 -20.36 -0.72
N SER A 169 40.69 -20.09 -0.76
CA SER A 169 41.40 -19.59 -1.95
C SER A 169 41.39 -20.53 -3.17
N ALA A 170 41.00 -21.79 -2.99
CA ALA A 170 40.88 -22.75 -4.09
C ALA A 170 39.82 -22.35 -5.14
N GLY A 171 38.82 -21.49 -4.76
CA GLY A 171 37.79 -21.04 -5.66
C GLY A 171 36.78 -22.11 -6.07
N ASP A 172 36.71 -23.20 -5.31
CA ASP A 172 35.84 -24.36 -5.58
C ASP A 172 34.54 -24.36 -4.77
N ARG A 173 34.31 -23.31 -3.98
CA ARG A 173 33.17 -23.16 -3.11
C ARG A 173 32.26 -22.04 -3.57
N ILE A 174 30.96 -22.27 -3.41
CA ILE A 174 29.94 -21.29 -3.76
C ILE A 174 28.89 -21.15 -2.65
N GLY A 175 28.28 -19.98 -2.52
CA GLY A 175 27.00 -19.84 -1.87
C GLY A 175 25.92 -19.62 -2.90
N TYR A 176 24.77 -20.23 -2.66
CA TYR A 176 23.63 -20.16 -3.56
C TYR A 176 22.34 -20.22 -2.77
N GLN A 177 21.44 -19.28 -3.00
CA GLN A 177 20.09 -19.32 -2.44
C GLN A 177 19.09 -18.83 -3.46
N LEU A 178 18.05 -19.64 -3.71
CA LEU A 178 16.89 -19.24 -4.51
C LEU A 178 15.89 -18.51 -3.62
N ILE A 179 15.45 -17.34 -4.04
CA ILE A 179 14.46 -16.50 -3.32
C ILE A 179 13.34 -16.07 -4.25
N SER A 180 12.15 -15.88 -3.68
CA SER A 180 11.00 -15.32 -4.41
C SER A 180 11.15 -13.81 -4.54
N VAL A 181 10.69 -13.26 -5.66
CA VAL A 181 10.64 -11.83 -5.96
C VAL A 181 9.35 -11.50 -6.73
N GLU A 182 8.91 -10.26 -6.69
CA GLU A 182 7.88 -9.78 -7.60
C GLU A 182 8.49 -9.50 -8.97
N PRO A 183 7.82 -9.86 -10.08
CA PRO A 183 8.25 -9.50 -11.42
C PRO A 183 8.31 -7.97 -11.63
N ASP A 184 9.14 -7.55 -12.58
CA ASP A 184 9.31 -6.15 -13.01
C ASP A 184 9.56 -5.14 -11.89
N THR A 185 10.19 -5.61 -10.81
CA THR A 185 10.43 -4.84 -9.59
C THR A 185 11.92 -4.59 -9.37
N ASP A 186 12.27 -3.38 -8.95
CA ASP A 186 13.64 -2.99 -8.64
C ASP A 186 13.99 -3.34 -7.20
N TYR A 187 15.16 -3.96 -7.02
CA TYR A 187 15.67 -4.43 -5.73
C TYR A 187 17.08 -3.97 -5.48
N SER A 188 17.45 -3.84 -4.20
CA SER A 188 18.82 -3.68 -3.73
C SER A 188 19.18 -4.78 -2.76
N ILE A 189 20.28 -5.50 -3.03
CA ILE A 189 20.91 -6.45 -2.11
C ILE A 189 22.16 -5.81 -1.53
N ARG A 190 22.26 -5.81 -0.20
CA ARG A 190 23.46 -5.40 0.54
C ARG A 190 24.03 -6.57 1.28
N PHE A 191 25.35 -6.60 1.39
CA PHE A 191 26.12 -7.60 2.10
C PHE A 191 27.47 -7.02 2.54
N PHE A 192 28.17 -7.73 3.38
CA PHE A 192 29.50 -7.34 3.86
C PHE A 192 30.52 -8.43 3.55
N TYR A 193 31.68 -8.04 3.03
CA TYR A 193 32.73 -8.98 2.69
C TYR A 193 34.10 -8.54 3.18
N THR A 194 35.02 -9.50 3.35
CA THR A 194 36.43 -9.22 3.54
C THR A 194 37.28 -10.28 2.80
N LEU A 195 38.43 -9.86 2.32
CA LEU A 195 39.37 -10.70 1.60
C LEU A 195 40.69 -10.81 2.38
N LYS A 196 41.39 -11.95 2.32
CA LYS A 196 42.78 -11.97 2.74
C LYS A 196 43.61 -11.02 1.87
N THR A 197 44.68 -10.50 2.44
CA THR A 197 45.56 -9.52 1.79
C THR A 197 46.44 -10.12 0.71
N ASP A 198 46.58 -11.46 0.68
CA ASP A 198 47.42 -12.20 -0.28
C ASP A 198 46.84 -13.63 -0.45
N PRO A 199 46.88 -14.20 -1.66
CA PRO A 199 47.20 -13.60 -2.96
C PRO A 199 46.15 -12.59 -3.45
N VAL A 200 46.47 -11.85 -4.51
CA VAL A 200 45.51 -10.99 -5.19
C VAL A 200 44.36 -11.82 -5.73
N GLY A 201 43.12 -11.34 -5.46
CA GLY A 201 41.92 -12.02 -5.89
C GLY A 201 40.68 -11.20 -5.59
N SER A 202 39.51 -11.80 -5.77
CA SER A 202 38.23 -11.13 -5.60
C SER A 202 37.15 -12.03 -5.04
N ILE A 203 36.04 -11.42 -4.59
CA ILE A 203 34.75 -12.07 -4.39
C ILE A 203 33.78 -11.53 -5.40
N THR A 204 32.94 -12.40 -5.98
CA THR A 204 31.87 -12.01 -6.88
C THR A 204 30.54 -12.43 -6.27
N VAL A 205 29.58 -11.50 -6.24
CA VAL A 205 28.18 -11.76 -5.89
C VAL A 205 27.34 -11.45 -7.12
N SER A 206 26.52 -12.40 -7.53
CA SER A 206 25.65 -12.28 -8.71
C SER A 206 24.19 -12.56 -8.36
N VAL A 207 23.29 -11.90 -9.05
CA VAL A 207 21.87 -12.25 -9.09
C VAL A 207 21.59 -12.96 -10.41
N LEU A 208 21.02 -14.16 -10.32
CA LEU A 208 20.70 -14.99 -11.48
C LEU A 208 19.20 -15.02 -11.72
N ALA A 209 18.78 -15.07 -12.99
CA ALA A 209 17.39 -15.21 -13.42
C ALA A 209 16.90 -16.64 -13.12
N GLY A 210 16.19 -16.79 -11.99
CA GLY A 210 15.65 -18.08 -11.56
C GLY A 210 16.69 -19.09 -11.11
N GLU A 211 16.30 -20.37 -11.15
CA GLU A 211 17.14 -21.48 -10.72
C GLU A 211 18.17 -21.85 -11.81
N VAL A 212 19.42 -22.04 -11.42
CA VAL A 212 20.51 -22.47 -12.28
C VAL A 212 21.18 -23.71 -11.66
N ASN A 213 21.23 -24.81 -12.43
CA ASN A 213 21.80 -26.10 -12.02
C ASN A 213 22.96 -26.56 -12.91
N ASN A 214 23.48 -25.67 -13.77
CA ASN A 214 24.65 -25.94 -14.61
C ASN A 214 25.59 -24.73 -14.55
N PRO A 215 26.87 -24.93 -14.20
CA PRO A 215 27.88 -23.88 -14.16
C PRO A 215 28.00 -23.08 -15.47
N ASP A 216 27.82 -23.72 -16.62
CA ASP A 216 27.91 -23.07 -17.93
C ASP A 216 26.75 -22.08 -18.16
N GLY A 217 25.63 -22.23 -17.42
CA GLY A 217 24.47 -21.36 -17.51
C GLY A 217 24.55 -20.10 -16.62
N ILE A 218 25.52 -20.01 -15.73
CA ILE A 218 25.61 -18.88 -14.76
C ILE A 218 25.76 -17.55 -15.50
N ALA A 219 26.65 -17.48 -16.49
CA ALA A 219 26.90 -16.23 -17.22
C ALA A 219 25.67 -15.73 -17.95
N ASP A 220 24.93 -16.63 -18.60
CA ASP A 220 23.71 -16.28 -19.37
C ASP A 220 22.53 -15.91 -18.45
N ALA A 221 22.47 -16.50 -17.25
CA ALA A 221 21.44 -16.22 -16.26
C ALA A 221 21.74 -14.97 -15.41
N THR A 222 22.93 -14.41 -15.47
CA THR A 222 23.32 -13.28 -14.62
C THR A 222 22.56 -12.01 -15.01
N ILE A 223 21.72 -11.53 -14.12
CA ILE A 223 20.99 -10.24 -14.24
C ILE A 223 21.90 -9.09 -13.83
N ALA A 224 22.60 -9.25 -12.70
CA ALA A 224 23.51 -8.25 -12.15
C ALA A 224 24.63 -8.91 -11.38
N SER A 225 25.78 -8.25 -11.26
CA SER A 225 26.91 -8.76 -10.48
C SER A 225 27.72 -7.62 -9.85
N PHE A 226 28.29 -7.92 -8.69
CA PHE A 226 29.24 -7.09 -7.98
C PHE A 226 30.56 -7.87 -7.83
N THR A 227 31.68 -7.19 -8.04
CA THR A 227 33.01 -7.77 -7.78
C THR A 227 33.75 -6.91 -6.75
N GLY A 228 34.07 -7.52 -5.61
CA GLY A 228 34.82 -6.90 -4.53
C GLY A 228 36.28 -7.29 -4.59
N GLU A 229 37.18 -6.30 -4.55
CA GLU A 229 38.65 -6.47 -4.63
C GLU A 229 39.37 -5.80 -3.45
N ASP A 230 38.63 -5.30 -2.45
CA ASP A 230 39.27 -4.66 -1.30
C ASP A 230 39.98 -5.69 -0.41
N GLN A 231 41.31 -5.68 -0.51
CA GLN A 231 42.23 -6.50 0.27
C GLN A 231 43.04 -5.69 1.29
N SER A 232 42.55 -4.48 1.64
CA SER A 232 43.23 -3.59 2.59
C SER A 232 43.35 -4.20 4.01
N SER A 233 42.39 -5.05 4.39
CA SER A 233 42.33 -5.70 5.70
C SER A 233 41.61 -7.04 5.62
N ALA A 234 42.20 -8.09 6.17
CA ALA A 234 41.55 -9.41 6.25
C ALA A 234 40.52 -9.54 7.38
N SER A 235 40.33 -8.52 8.18
CA SER A 235 39.42 -8.52 9.35
C SER A 235 38.43 -7.37 9.36
N THR A 236 38.56 -6.41 8.45
CA THR A 236 37.61 -5.30 8.29
C THR A 236 36.71 -5.61 7.12
N PHE A 237 35.42 -5.63 7.36
CA PHE A 237 34.41 -5.87 6.32
C PHE A 237 34.11 -4.60 5.53
N THR A 238 33.99 -4.76 4.23
CA THR A 238 33.56 -3.73 3.27
C THR A 238 32.16 -4.06 2.82
N GLN A 239 31.31 -3.04 2.71
CA GLN A 239 29.96 -3.21 2.19
C GLN A 239 29.98 -3.36 0.67
N GLY A 240 29.28 -4.39 0.17
CA GLY A 240 28.87 -4.50 -1.22
C GLY A 240 27.40 -4.18 -1.38
N THR A 241 27.05 -3.57 -2.50
CA THR A 241 25.65 -3.30 -2.88
C THR A 241 25.43 -3.69 -4.33
N LEU A 242 24.33 -4.33 -4.60
CA LEU A 242 23.95 -4.83 -5.92
C LEU A 242 22.50 -4.49 -6.19
N GLU A 243 22.26 -3.60 -7.13
CA GLU A 243 20.93 -3.19 -7.58
C GLU A 243 20.56 -3.92 -8.88
N PHE A 244 19.31 -4.37 -9.00
CA PHE A 244 18.81 -5.08 -10.17
C PHE A 244 17.29 -4.93 -10.31
N ASN A 245 16.80 -5.09 -11.56
CA ASN A 245 15.39 -5.31 -11.83
C ASN A 245 15.14 -6.80 -12.03
N SER A 246 14.10 -7.34 -11.41
CA SER A 246 13.75 -8.77 -11.52
C SER A 246 13.29 -9.18 -12.94
N GLY A 247 12.92 -8.23 -13.80
CA GLY A 247 12.32 -8.52 -15.11
C GLY A 247 11.08 -9.39 -14.96
N SER A 248 10.87 -10.34 -15.85
CA SER A 248 9.73 -11.26 -15.79
C SER A 248 9.88 -12.40 -14.76
N ASN A 249 10.94 -12.39 -13.93
CA ASN A 249 11.21 -13.49 -12.99
C ASN A 249 10.38 -13.33 -11.72
N SER A 250 9.74 -14.40 -11.27
CA SER A 250 9.12 -14.53 -9.94
C SER A 250 10.05 -15.15 -8.89
N THR A 251 11.23 -15.63 -9.33
CA THR A 251 12.31 -16.12 -8.49
C THR A 251 13.65 -15.68 -9.05
N ILE A 252 14.60 -15.41 -8.17
CA ILE A 252 16.00 -15.16 -8.52
C ILE A 252 16.91 -16.03 -7.64
N ALA A 253 18.15 -16.21 -8.05
CA ALA A 253 19.15 -16.80 -7.17
C ALA A 253 20.23 -15.78 -6.80
N ILE A 254 20.58 -15.73 -5.52
CA ILE A 254 21.80 -15.08 -5.05
C ILE A 254 22.91 -16.11 -5.15
N TYR A 255 23.94 -15.80 -5.93
CA TYR A 255 25.10 -16.63 -6.15
C TYR A 255 26.38 -15.88 -5.79
N PHE A 256 27.28 -16.49 -5.02
CA PHE A 256 28.56 -15.87 -4.77
C PHE A 256 29.72 -16.89 -4.78
N THR A 257 30.86 -16.42 -5.23
CA THR A 257 32.10 -17.20 -5.34
C THR A 257 33.33 -16.28 -5.20
N ASN A 258 34.50 -16.86 -5.15
CA ASN A 258 35.78 -16.13 -5.07
C ASN A 258 36.79 -16.63 -6.09
N THR A 259 37.79 -15.81 -6.36
CA THR A 259 38.95 -16.18 -7.18
C THR A 259 40.24 -15.94 -6.43
N ALA A 260 41.12 -16.98 -6.43
CA ALA A 260 42.49 -16.94 -5.94
C ALA A 260 42.71 -16.57 -4.47
N VAL A 261 41.80 -15.88 -3.81
CA VAL A 261 41.97 -15.38 -2.43
C VAL A 261 40.91 -15.96 -1.50
N GLU A 262 41.26 -16.22 -0.23
CA GLU A 262 40.25 -16.56 0.78
C GLU A 262 39.35 -15.35 1.04
N ALA A 263 38.03 -15.54 0.92
CA ALA A 263 37.03 -14.55 1.17
C ALA A 263 36.09 -14.94 2.32
N ARG A 264 35.49 -13.95 2.95
CA ARG A 264 34.34 -14.10 3.84
C ARG A 264 33.24 -13.14 3.42
N ILE A 265 32.02 -13.58 3.62
CA ILE A 265 30.83 -12.79 3.33
C ILE A 265 29.76 -13.02 4.40
N ASP A 266 28.99 -11.97 4.70
CA ASP A 266 28.12 -11.96 5.86
C ASP A 266 26.98 -10.95 5.68
N SER A 267 25.90 -11.09 6.48
CA SER A 267 24.82 -10.11 6.69
C SER A 267 24.18 -9.60 5.41
N PHE A 268 23.56 -10.50 4.66
CA PHE A 268 22.79 -10.15 3.49
C PHE A 268 21.47 -9.47 3.87
N THR A 269 21.09 -8.44 3.13
CA THR A 269 19.75 -7.85 3.17
C THR A 269 19.24 -7.63 1.76
N ILE A 270 17.91 -7.68 1.58
CA ILE A 270 17.24 -7.33 0.33
C ILE A 270 16.09 -6.36 0.62
N GLU A 271 15.96 -5.36 -0.22
CA GLU A 271 14.87 -4.37 -0.13
C GLU A 271 14.34 -4.04 -1.52
N VAL A 272 13.06 -3.68 -1.60
CA VAL A 272 12.42 -3.10 -2.79
C VAL A 272 12.83 -1.63 -2.88
N LEU A 273 13.18 -1.12 -4.08
CA LEU A 273 13.58 0.27 -4.32
C LEU A 273 12.42 1.16 -4.73
#